data_edfcddb6a0bd2e87ddd7615127b0166c
#
_entry.id   edfcddb6a0bd2e87ddd7615127b0166c
#
_cell.length_a   1.000
_cell.length_b   1.000
_cell.length_c   1.000
_cell.angle_alpha   90.00
_cell.angle_beta   90.00
_cell.angle_gamma   90.00
#
_symmetry.space_group_name_H-M   'P 1'
#
loop_
_entity.id
_entity.type
_entity.pdbx_description
1 polymer ?
#
loop_
_entity_poly.entity_id
_entity_poly.type
_entity_poly.pdbx_seq_one_letter_code
_entity_poly.pdbx_strand_id
1 'polypeptide(L)'
;MIALCACVLLSSGCQLAGGMAEAYRRNSTRPIDAEYEGLAGKTFAVVASADRAIQSEHPQLVEETMRRASKVLSNSANVPKASGFVDADEVIRYTYRVPSWPARDALTIAEDLGGVQRLIHIEILEYRLNEPGNTYEWAGIAAGTVSVYEIDGNDPNTPAFTTTFNVDFPDAKGFGPDQLPRSGVTTALLLRMIDRSTWPMFRHEEPYYPEY
;
A
#
# COMPACT_ATOMS: atom_id res chain seq x y z
N MET A 1 22.50 1.73 58.62
CA MET A 1 22.74 2.52 57.38
C MET A 1 22.91 1.67 56.14
N ILE A 2 23.29 0.41 56.21
CA ILE A 2 23.51 -0.47 55.03
C ILE A 2 22.23 -0.96 54.36
N ALA A 3 21.15 -1.14 55.12
CA ALA A 3 19.85 -1.64 54.56
C ALA A 3 19.09 -0.60 53.70
N LEU A 4 19.33 0.70 53.93
CA LEU A 4 18.65 1.77 53.16
C LEU A 4 19.22 1.98 51.77
N CYS A 5 20.50 1.66 51.53
CA CYS A 5 21.13 1.75 50.22
C CYS A 5 20.71 0.61 49.25
N ALA A 6 20.35 -0.56 49.79
CA ALA A 6 19.96 -1.70 48.93
C ALA A 6 18.57 -1.50 48.29
N CYS A 7 17.66 -0.78 48.93
CA CYS A 7 16.32 -0.53 48.38
C CYS A 7 16.33 0.49 47.22
N VAL A 8 17.29 1.42 47.17
CA VAL A 8 17.36 2.43 46.11
C VAL A 8 17.94 1.86 44.82
N LEU A 9 18.76 0.82 44.91
CA LEU A 9 19.34 0.15 43.72
C LEU A 9 18.35 -0.79 43.01
N LEU A 10 17.30 -1.26 43.70
CA LEU A 10 16.28 -2.12 43.12
C LEU A 10 15.20 -1.35 42.35
N SER A 11 14.95 -0.08 42.68
CA SER A 11 13.94 0.73 42.00
C SER A 11 14.41 1.31 40.67
N SER A 12 15.69 1.48 40.42
CA SER A 12 16.23 1.96 39.15
C SER A 12 16.29 0.89 38.05
N GLY A 13 16.31 -0.41 38.43
CA GLY A 13 16.36 -1.52 37.45
C GLY A 13 15.05 -1.69 36.65
N CYS A 14 13.90 -1.41 37.25
CA CYS A 14 12.61 -1.55 36.56
C CYS A 14 12.37 -0.49 35.49
N GLN A 15 12.88 0.71 35.65
CA GLN A 15 12.72 1.78 34.63
C GLN A 15 13.63 1.54 33.42
N LEU A 16 14.85 1.04 33.64
CA LEU A 16 15.75 0.69 32.55
C LEU A 16 15.23 -0.51 31.75
N ALA A 17 14.73 -1.54 32.40
CA ALA A 17 14.16 -2.71 31.73
C ALA A 17 12.87 -2.34 30.96
N GLY A 18 12.02 -1.46 31.52
CA GLY A 18 10.85 -0.93 30.84
C GLY A 18 11.20 -0.10 29.60
N GLY A 19 12.19 0.79 29.71
CA GLY A 19 12.68 1.60 28.60
C GLY A 19 13.32 0.78 27.47
N MET A 20 14.07 -0.25 27.82
CA MET A 20 14.66 -1.18 26.84
C MET A 20 13.60 -2.04 26.15
N ALA A 21 12.59 -2.51 26.87
CA ALA A 21 11.48 -3.26 26.30
C ALA A 21 10.63 -2.39 25.36
N GLU A 22 10.39 -1.13 25.71
CA GLU A 22 9.69 -0.19 24.84
C GLU A 22 10.49 0.20 23.61
N ALA A 23 11.80 0.43 23.74
CA ALA A 23 12.69 0.68 22.62
C ALA A 23 12.78 -0.53 21.67
N TYR A 24 12.79 -1.75 22.22
CA TYR A 24 12.73 -2.97 21.43
C TYR A 24 11.41 -3.09 20.68
N ARG A 25 10.29 -2.83 21.34
CA ARG A 25 8.97 -2.84 20.72
C ARG A 25 8.85 -1.83 19.58
N ARG A 26 9.35 -0.61 19.76
CA ARG A 26 9.33 0.42 18.71
C ARG A 26 10.12 0.05 17.47
N ASN A 27 11.20 -0.72 17.64
CA ASN A 27 12.05 -1.17 16.54
C ASN A 27 11.75 -2.61 16.09
N SER A 28 10.75 -3.27 16.67
CA SER A 28 10.37 -4.62 16.28
C SER A 28 9.30 -4.62 15.19
N THR A 29 9.34 -5.63 14.36
CA THR A 29 8.27 -5.93 13.40
C THR A 29 7.41 -7.08 13.93
N ARG A 30 6.17 -7.16 13.47
CA ARG A 30 5.27 -8.27 13.70
C ARG A 30 4.82 -8.83 12.37
N PRO A 31 4.75 -10.15 12.22
CA PRO A 31 4.17 -10.77 11.05
C PRO A 31 2.64 -10.57 11.06
N ILE A 32 2.10 -10.15 9.95
CA ILE A 32 0.67 -10.04 9.67
C ILE A 32 0.35 -11.02 8.56
N ASP A 33 -0.66 -11.86 8.78
CA ASP A 33 -1.12 -12.80 7.76
C ASP A 33 -1.97 -12.06 6.71
N ALA A 34 -2.04 -12.63 5.51
CA ALA A 34 -2.86 -12.09 4.43
C ALA A 34 -4.34 -12.05 4.85
N GLU A 35 -5.02 -10.95 4.52
CA GLU A 35 -6.48 -10.84 4.68
C GLU A 35 -7.22 -11.53 3.52
N TYR A 36 -6.57 -11.60 2.34
CA TYR A 36 -7.08 -12.25 1.14
C TYR A 36 -6.06 -13.24 0.57
N GLU A 37 -6.38 -14.50 0.59
CA GLU A 37 -5.50 -15.59 0.12
C GLU A 37 -5.87 -16.13 -1.28
N GLY A 38 -6.87 -15.54 -1.93
CA GLY A 38 -7.44 -16.03 -3.18
C GLY A 38 -6.56 -15.86 -4.43
N LEU A 39 -5.33 -15.35 -4.30
CA LEU A 39 -4.35 -15.29 -5.40
C LEU A 39 -3.61 -16.63 -5.59
N ALA A 40 -3.61 -17.52 -4.61
CA ALA A 40 -2.92 -18.80 -4.70
C ALA A 40 -3.50 -19.68 -5.83
N GLY A 41 -2.65 -20.14 -6.75
CA GLY A 41 -3.04 -20.95 -7.89
C GLY A 41 -3.83 -20.23 -8.98
N LYS A 42 -3.89 -18.90 -8.94
CA LYS A 42 -4.67 -18.07 -9.86
C LYS A 42 -3.79 -17.15 -10.69
N THR A 43 -4.26 -16.83 -11.90
CA THR A 43 -3.68 -15.75 -12.72
C THR A 43 -4.31 -14.42 -12.32
N PHE A 44 -3.54 -13.33 -12.35
CA PHE A 44 -4.06 -12.03 -11.97
C PHE A 44 -3.58 -10.89 -12.88
N ALA A 45 -4.32 -9.79 -12.84
CA ALA A 45 -3.92 -8.49 -13.36
C ALA A 45 -4.20 -7.39 -12.33
N VAL A 46 -3.37 -6.35 -12.35
CA VAL A 46 -3.54 -5.17 -11.51
C VAL A 46 -3.90 -3.99 -12.39
N VAL A 47 -5.05 -3.38 -12.16
CA VAL A 47 -5.47 -2.11 -12.75
C VAL A 47 -5.52 -1.05 -11.67
N ALA A 48 -5.22 0.20 -12.05
CA ALA A 48 -5.33 1.33 -11.13
C ALA A 48 -6.08 2.49 -11.79
N SER A 49 -6.85 3.23 -11.00
CA SER A 49 -7.57 4.41 -11.43
C SER A 49 -7.43 5.55 -10.42
N ALA A 50 -7.59 6.77 -10.91
CA ALA A 50 -7.70 7.99 -10.10
C ALA A 50 -8.59 8.98 -10.87
N ASP A 51 -9.12 9.98 -10.18
CA ASP A 51 -9.87 11.02 -10.85
C ASP A 51 -8.98 11.92 -11.73
N ARG A 52 -9.62 12.78 -12.53
CA ARG A 52 -8.90 13.68 -13.45
C ARG A 52 -8.03 14.71 -12.75
N ALA A 53 -8.43 15.18 -11.58
CA ALA A 53 -7.68 16.19 -10.84
C ALA A 53 -6.36 15.59 -10.37
N ILE A 54 -6.40 14.41 -9.77
CA ILE A 54 -5.21 13.65 -9.34
C ILE A 54 -4.30 13.33 -10.53
N GLN A 55 -4.86 12.83 -11.64
CA GLN A 55 -4.08 12.51 -12.85
C GLN A 55 -3.44 13.74 -13.48
N SER A 56 -4.09 14.90 -13.44
CA SER A 56 -3.55 16.14 -13.96
C SER A 56 -2.36 16.66 -13.14
N GLU A 57 -2.43 16.53 -11.82
CA GLU A 57 -1.35 16.94 -10.91
C GLU A 57 -0.22 15.92 -10.84
N HIS A 58 -0.55 14.64 -10.98
CA HIS A 58 0.37 13.50 -10.88
C HIS A 58 0.23 12.55 -12.08
N PRO A 59 0.67 12.96 -13.30
CA PRO A 59 0.38 12.23 -14.54
C PRO A 59 0.89 10.79 -14.59
N GLN A 60 1.94 10.46 -13.85
CA GLN A 60 2.54 9.13 -13.84
C GLN A 60 2.03 8.23 -12.70
N LEU A 61 1.21 8.77 -11.78
CA LEU A 61 0.82 8.09 -10.56
C LEU A 61 0.13 6.75 -10.83
N VAL A 62 -0.85 6.75 -11.72
CA VAL A 62 -1.65 5.55 -12.05
C VAL A 62 -0.78 4.46 -12.66
N GLU A 63 0.08 4.82 -13.63
CA GLU A 63 1.00 3.86 -14.25
C GLU A 63 2.04 3.31 -13.28
N GLU A 64 2.65 4.18 -12.47
CA GLU A 64 3.60 3.76 -11.44
C GLU A 64 2.93 2.86 -10.39
N THR A 65 1.67 3.13 -10.05
CA THR A 65 0.88 2.26 -9.17
C THR A 65 0.73 0.87 -9.78
N MET A 66 0.30 0.77 -11.04
CA MET A 66 0.18 -0.53 -11.73
C MET A 66 1.52 -1.26 -11.79
N ARG A 67 2.62 -0.60 -12.19
CA ARG A 67 3.94 -1.23 -12.28
C ARG A 67 4.44 -1.73 -10.93
N ARG A 68 4.35 -0.91 -9.89
CA ARG A 68 4.87 -1.26 -8.57
C ARG A 68 4.02 -2.31 -7.88
N ALA A 69 2.70 -2.18 -7.89
CA ALA A 69 1.81 -3.17 -7.29
C ALA A 69 1.93 -4.53 -8.01
N SER A 70 1.95 -4.55 -9.36
CA SER A 70 2.20 -5.79 -10.11
C SER A 70 3.54 -6.42 -9.76
N LYS A 71 4.61 -5.61 -9.64
CA LYS A 71 5.94 -6.10 -9.25
C LYS A 71 5.95 -6.70 -7.84
N VAL A 72 5.27 -6.09 -6.88
CA VAL A 72 5.17 -6.61 -5.51
C VAL A 72 4.41 -7.93 -5.49
N LEU A 73 3.27 -8.00 -6.16
CA LEU A 73 2.40 -9.18 -6.17
C LEU A 73 2.92 -10.31 -7.06
N SER A 74 3.69 -10.01 -8.11
CA SER A 74 4.34 -11.04 -8.95
C SER A 74 5.57 -11.66 -8.30
N ASN A 75 6.06 -11.09 -7.19
CA ASN A 75 7.17 -11.67 -6.44
C ASN A 75 6.72 -12.97 -5.74
N SER A 76 7.31 -14.09 -6.14
CA SER A 76 6.99 -15.41 -5.57
C SER A 76 7.31 -15.54 -4.07
N ALA A 77 8.11 -14.64 -3.51
CA ALA A 77 8.31 -14.56 -2.05
C ALA A 77 7.07 -14.01 -1.33
N ASN A 78 6.32 -13.11 -1.98
CA ASN A 78 5.10 -12.52 -1.43
C ASN A 78 3.88 -13.41 -1.73
N VAL A 79 3.69 -13.78 -3.00
CA VAL A 79 2.57 -14.63 -3.45
C VAL A 79 3.13 -15.92 -4.09
N PRO A 80 3.60 -16.87 -3.28
CA PRO A 80 4.41 -18.00 -3.77
C PRO A 80 3.66 -19.01 -4.63
N LYS A 81 2.34 -18.90 -4.71
CA LYS A 81 1.50 -19.87 -5.44
C LYS A 81 0.66 -19.25 -6.55
N ALA A 82 0.88 -18.00 -6.91
CA ALA A 82 0.20 -17.44 -8.09
C ALA A 82 0.60 -18.22 -9.36
N SER A 83 -0.37 -18.53 -10.22
CA SER A 83 -0.11 -19.27 -11.46
C SER A 83 0.48 -18.42 -12.56
N GLY A 84 0.32 -17.09 -12.48
CA GLY A 84 0.82 -16.13 -13.45
C GLY A 84 0.21 -14.75 -13.23
N PHE A 85 0.69 -13.79 -14.01
CA PHE A 85 0.19 -12.41 -13.96
C PHE A 85 0.31 -11.77 -15.34
N VAL A 86 -0.51 -10.76 -15.59
CA VAL A 86 -0.37 -9.89 -16.77
C VAL A 86 0.69 -8.83 -16.46
N ASP A 87 1.62 -8.67 -17.40
CA ASP A 87 2.65 -7.63 -17.27
C ASP A 87 2.02 -6.23 -17.18
N ALA A 88 2.55 -5.40 -16.28
CA ALA A 88 2.00 -4.07 -16.05
C ALA A 88 1.99 -3.19 -17.30
N ASP A 89 2.99 -3.31 -18.18
CA ASP A 89 3.02 -2.53 -19.42
C ASP A 89 1.96 -3.00 -20.42
N GLU A 90 1.53 -4.27 -20.36
CA GLU A 90 0.39 -4.76 -21.13
C GLU A 90 -0.93 -4.19 -20.60
N VAL A 91 -1.11 -4.17 -19.29
CA VAL A 91 -2.27 -3.53 -18.65
C VAL A 91 -2.32 -2.03 -18.99
N ILE A 92 -1.21 -1.32 -18.89
CA ILE A 92 -1.12 0.10 -19.26
C ILE A 92 -1.50 0.31 -20.73
N ARG A 93 -0.97 -0.50 -21.65
CA ARG A 93 -1.36 -0.43 -23.07
C ARG A 93 -2.86 -0.66 -23.28
N TYR A 94 -3.45 -1.57 -22.51
CA TYR A 94 -4.89 -1.79 -22.53
C TYR A 94 -5.66 -0.54 -22.10
N THR A 95 -5.27 0.11 -21.00
CA THR A 95 -5.96 1.33 -20.49
C THR A 95 -5.91 2.49 -21.50
N TYR A 96 -4.82 2.64 -22.24
CA TYR A 96 -4.72 3.62 -23.32
C TYR A 96 -5.57 3.26 -24.55
N ARG A 97 -5.62 1.98 -24.91
CA ARG A 97 -6.42 1.51 -26.05
C ARG A 97 -7.92 1.58 -25.76
N VAL A 98 -8.32 1.44 -24.51
CA VAL A 98 -9.72 1.43 -24.06
C VAL A 98 -9.91 2.49 -22.96
N PRO A 99 -9.96 3.80 -23.29
CA PRO A 99 -10.05 4.86 -22.28
C PRO A 99 -11.31 4.80 -21.40
N SER A 100 -12.35 4.11 -21.85
CA SER A 100 -13.58 3.88 -21.09
C SER A 100 -13.54 2.68 -20.14
N TRP A 101 -12.37 2.05 -19.97
CA TRP A 101 -12.21 0.85 -19.15
C TRP A 101 -12.73 1.01 -17.71
N PRO A 102 -12.64 2.18 -17.04
CA PRO A 102 -13.14 2.30 -15.66
C PRO A 102 -14.67 2.17 -15.54
N ALA A 103 -15.39 2.32 -16.67
CA ALA A 103 -16.85 2.15 -16.73
C ALA A 103 -17.27 0.74 -17.17
N ARG A 104 -16.32 -0.17 -17.42
CA ARG A 104 -16.58 -1.55 -17.78
C ARG A 104 -16.71 -2.44 -16.54
N ASP A 105 -17.44 -3.53 -16.70
CA ASP A 105 -17.50 -4.57 -15.67
C ASP A 105 -16.18 -5.36 -15.56
N ALA A 106 -15.97 -5.96 -14.40
CA ALA A 106 -14.71 -6.63 -14.08
C ALA A 106 -14.47 -7.87 -14.99
N LEU A 107 -15.52 -8.60 -15.35
CA LEU A 107 -15.42 -9.74 -16.25
C LEU A 107 -14.88 -9.32 -17.62
N THR A 108 -15.46 -8.28 -18.23
CA THR A 108 -15.01 -7.75 -19.51
C THR A 108 -13.55 -7.28 -19.49
N ILE A 109 -13.13 -6.59 -18.41
CA ILE A 109 -11.74 -6.16 -18.26
C ILE A 109 -10.81 -7.37 -18.17
N ALA A 110 -11.17 -8.37 -17.40
CA ALA A 110 -10.37 -9.58 -17.22
C ALA A 110 -10.24 -10.39 -18.52
N GLU A 111 -11.31 -10.51 -19.31
CA GLU A 111 -11.32 -11.14 -20.63
C GLU A 111 -10.38 -10.41 -21.60
N ASP A 112 -10.46 -9.09 -21.67
CA ASP A 112 -9.60 -8.24 -22.50
C ASP A 112 -8.11 -8.36 -22.10
N LEU A 113 -7.82 -8.66 -20.83
CA LEU A 113 -6.48 -8.90 -20.29
C LEU A 113 -6.05 -10.39 -20.33
N GLY A 114 -6.62 -11.18 -21.24
CA GLY A 114 -6.21 -12.56 -21.47
C GLY A 114 -6.92 -13.58 -20.59
N GLY A 115 -8.06 -13.26 -20.02
CA GLY A 115 -8.88 -14.18 -19.22
C GLY A 115 -8.28 -14.47 -17.85
N VAL A 116 -7.75 -13.46 -17.16
CA VAL A 116 -7.23 -13.61 -15.80
C VAL A 116 -8.33 -14.02 -14.82
N GLN A 117 -7.95 -14.81 -13.81
CA GLN A 117 -8.90 -15.31 -12.82
C GLN A 117 -9.12 -14.34 -11.64
N ARG A 118 -8.20 -13.40 -11.44
CA ARG A 118 -8.28 -12.35 -10.43
C ARG A 118 -7.99 -11.00 -11.06
N LEU A 119 -8.89 -10.07 -10.87
CA LEU A 119 -8.68 -8.66 -11.23
C LEU A 119 -8.55 -7.85 -9.96
N ILE A 120 -7.41 -7.22 -9.78
CA ILE A 120 -7.11 -6.36 -8.63
C ILE A 120 -7.25 -4.92 -9.10
N HIS A 121 -8.19 -4.18 -8.52
CA HIS A 121 -8.42 -2.77 -8.83
C HIS A 121 -8.02 -1.88 -7.65
N ILE A 122 -7.05 -1.01 -7.87
CA ILE A 122 -6.61 0.02 -6.92
C ILE A 122 -7.20 1.35 -7.37
N GLU A 123 -8.16 1.87 -6.60
CA GLU A 123 -8.77 3.17 -6.85
C GLU A 123 -8.17 4.21 -5.90
N ILE A 124 -7.48 5.20 -6.46
CA ILE A 124 -6.84 6.29 -5.72
C ILE A 124 -7.86 7.43 -5.62
N LEU A 125 -8.37 7.65 -4.40
CA LEU A 125 -9.40 8.65 -4.12
C LEU A 125 -8.81 9.99 -3.68
N GLU A 126 -7.64 9.96 -3.04
CA GLU A 126 -6.89 11.14 -2.65
C GLU A 126 -5.39 10.90 -2.86
N TYR A 127 -4.71 11.87 -3.44
CA TYR A 127 -3.25 11.92 -3.53
C TYR A 127 -2.81 13.37 -3.60
N ARG A 128 -2.14 13.85 -2.56
CA ARG A 128 -1.61 15.21 -2.48
C ARG A 128 -0.32 15.24 -1.67
N LEU A 129 0.53 16.21 -1.90
CA LEU A 129 1.81 16.34 -1.19
C LEU A 129 1.78 17.43 -0.11
N ASN A 130 0.80 18.32 -0.15
CA ASN A 130 0.63 19.43 0.77
C ASN A 130 -0.83 19.56 1.19
N GLU A 131 -1.08 20.22 2.30
CA GLU A 131 -2.43 20.71 2.60
C GLU A 131 -2.85 21.78 1.59
N PRO A 132 -4.13 21.85 1.23
CA PRO A 132 -4.63 22.89 0.33
C PRO A 132 -4.25 24.29 0.82
N GLY A 133 -3.57 25.05 -0.04
CA GLY A 133 -3.11 26.42 0.27
C GLY A 133 -1.79 26.51 1.02
N ASN A 134 -1.20 25.41 1.48
CA ASN A 134 0.11 25.40 2.13
C ASN A 134 1.16 24.76 1.22
N THR A 135 2.09 25.55 0.70
CA THR A 135 3.21 25.08 -0.13
C THR A 135 4.55 25.07 0.61
N TYR A 136 4.55 25.46 1.88
CA TYR A 136 5.76 25.60 2.68
C TYR A 136 6.10 24.35 3.47
N GLU A 137 5.12 23.47 3.67
CA GLU A 137 5.26 22.28 4.48
C GLU A 137 4.69 21.06 3.74
N TRP A 138 5.39 19.96 3.81
CA TRP A 138 4.91 18.69 3.30
C TRP A 138 3.89 18.06 4.27
N ALA A 139 2.74 17.71 3.74
CA ALA A 139 1.67 16.97 4.42
C ALA A 139 1.00 16.05 3.39
N GLY A 140 1.82 15.15 2.86
CA GLY A 140 1.38 14.21 1.82
C GLY A 140 0.37 13.21 2.37
N ILE A 141 -0.70 12.99 1.62
CA ILE A 141 -1.71 11.96 1.90
C ILE A 141 -1.96 11.17 0.63
N ALA A 142 -2.08 9.85 0.76
CA ALA A 142 -2.62 8.99 -0.27
C ALA A 142 -3.67 8.06 0.35
N ALA A 143 -4.89 8.09 -0.18
CA ALA A 143 -6.00 7.28 0.28
C ALA A 143 -6.77 6.69 -0.89
N GLY A 144 -7.38 5.51 -0.66
CA GLY A 144 -8.14 4.84 -1.70
C GLY A 144 -8.68 3.50 -1.26
N THR A 145 -9.12 2.73 -2.25
CA THR A 145 -9.67 1.39 -2.06
C THR A 145 -8.93 0.37 -2.91
N VAL A 146 -8.89 -0.86 -2.44
CA VAL A 146 -8.44 -2.02 -3.20
C VAL A 146 -9.59 -3.01 -3.26
N SER A 147 -9.97 -3.40 -4.46
CA SER A 147 -10.99 -4.41 -4.71
C SER A 147 -10.41 -5.57 -5.49
N VAL A 148 -10.71 -6.79 -5.08
CA VAL A 148 -10.32 -8.01 -5.81
C VAL A 148 -11.58 -8.69 -6.30
N TYR A 149 -11.63 -8.93 -7.62
CA TYR A 149 -12.72 -9.63 -8.29
C TYR A 149 -12.28 -11.06 -8.62
N GLU A 150 -13.11 -12.03 -8.25
CA GLU A 150 -12.92 -13.46 -8.58
C GLU A 150 -13.68 -13.77 -9.86
N ILE A 151 -13.00 -13.71 -11.00
CA ILE A 151 -13.60 -13.85 -12.33
C ILE A 151 -14.14 -15.26 -12.57
N ASP A 152 -13.51 -16.26 -11.97
CA ASP A 152 -13.96 -17.66 -11.98
C ASP A 152 -14.95 -17.98 -10.83
N GLY A 153 -15.42 -16.97 -10.10
CA GLY A 153 -16.42 -17.09 -9.04
C GLY A 153 -17.87 -17.06 -9.56
N ASN A 154 -18.82 -17.12 -8.64
CA ASN A 154 -20.25 -17.10 -8.98
C ASN A 154 -20.73 -15.74 -9.46
N ASP A 155 -20.09 -14.67 -9.01
CA ASP A 155 -20.43 -13.28 -9.37
C ASP A 155 -19.14 -12.50 -9.68
N PRO A 156 -18.66 -12.56 -10.92
CA PRO A 156 -17.38 -11.97 -11.33
C PRO A 156 -17.35 -10.45 -11.27
N ASN A 157 -18.51 -9.79 -11.20
CA ASN A 157 -18.62 -8.34 -11.21
C ASN A 157 -18.81 -7.72 -9.82
N THR A 158 -18.99 -8.56 -8.79
CA THR A 158 -18.98 -8.13 -7.39
C THR A 158 -17.62 -8.44 -6.78
N PRO A 159 -16.97 -7.47 -6.11
CA PRO A 159 -15.68 -7.73 -5.47
C PRO A 159 -15.84 -8.78 -4.37
N ALA A 160 -15.01 -9.83 -4.43
CA ALA A 160 -14.91 -10.85 -3.38
C ALA A 160 -14.17 -10.32 -2.13
N PHE A 161 -13.32 -9.33 -2.32
CA PHE A 161 -12.59 -8.66 -1.25
C PHE A 161 -12.49 -7.16 -1.54
N THR A 162 -12.68 -6.33 -0.51
CA THR A 162 -12.47 -4.87 -0.60
C THR A 162 -11.89 -4.37 0.71
N THR A 163 -10.87 -3.56 0.62
CA THR A 163 -10.26 -2.87 1.75
C THR A 163 -9.91 -1.44 1.37
N THR A 164 -9.70 -0.59 2.37
CA THR A 164 -9.27 0.79 2.19
C THR A 164 -7.84 0.98 2.68
N PHE A 165 -7.13 1.89 2.07
CA PHE A 165 -5.83 2.35 2.57
C PHE A 165 -5.86 3.86 2.79
N ASN A 166 -5.10 4.29 3.78
CA ASN A 166 -4.80 5.70 4.03
C ASN A 166 -3.38 5.78 4.58
N VAL A 167 -2.54 6.55 3.93
CA VAL A 167 -1.14 6.77 4.31
C VAL A 167 -0.79 8.25 4.22
N ASP A 168 0.11 8.68 5.08
CA ASP A 168 0.67 10.02 5.09
C ASP A 168 2.21 9.98 5.06
N PHE A 169 2.82 11.09 4.66
CA PHE A 169 4.26 11.32 4.69
C PHE A 169 4.55 12.80 4.56
N PRO A 170 5.48 13.37 5.36
CA PRO A 170 6.32 12.73 6.36
C PRO A 170 5.58 12.47 7.69
N ASP A 171 6.14 11.59 8.53
CA ASP A 171 5.57 11.23 9.84
C ASP A 171 5.58 12.39 10.84
N ALA A 172 6.56 13.29 10.70
CA ALA A 172 6.69 14.46 11.54
C ALA A 172 6.35 15.73 10.75
N LYS A 173 5.73 16.68 11.44
CA LYS A 173 5.41 18.02 10.88
C LYS A 173 6.64 18.93 10.80
N GLY A 174 6.53 19.98 9.99
CA GLY A 174 7.55 21.03 9.88
C GLY A 174 8.61 20.77 8.80
N PHE A 175 8.50 19.71 8.01
CA PHE A 175 9.38 19.50 6.87
C PHE A 175 8.87 20.24 5.65
N GLY A 176 9.73 21.09 5.08
CA GLY A 176 9.44 21.82 3.87
C GLY A 176 10.35 21.43 2.70
N PRO A 177 10.17 22.10 1.53
CA PRO A 177 10.97 21.85 0.34
C PRO A 177 12.49 22.03 0.52
N ASP A 178 12.90 22.83 1.51
CA ASP A 178 14.30 23.05 1.84
C ASP A 178 14.98 21.85 2.51
N GLN A 179 14.20 21.00 3.20
CA GLN A 179 14.69 19.83 3.92
C GLN A 179 14.46 18.53 3.15
N LEU A 180 13.32 18.43 2.47
CA LEU A 180 12.96 17.26 1.67
C LEU A 180 12.57 17.67 0.27
N PRO A 181 13.23 17.16 -0.78
CA PRO A 181 12.86 17.46 -2.14
C PRO A 181 11.52 16.82 -2.50
N ARG A 182 10.73 17.49 -3.35
CA ARG A 182 9.41 16.98 -3.82
C ARG A 182 9.47 15.55 -4.33
N SER A 183 10.50 15.17 -5.07
CA SER A 183 10.69 13.82 -5.59
C SER A 183 10.84 12.77 -4.48
N GLY A 184 11.50 13.12 -3.39
CA GLY A 184 11.65 12.26 -2.22
C GLY A 184 10.31 12.01 -1.53
N VAL A 185 9.54 13.07 -1.31
CA VAL A 185 8.20 12.99 -0.72
C VAL A 185 7.26 12.17 -1.61
N THR A 186 7.23 12.46 -2.92
CA THR A 186 6.42 11.71 -3.87
C THR A 186 6.77 10.23 -3.87
N THR A 187 8.07 9.90 -3.88
CA THR A 187 8.52 8.50 -3.88
C THR A 187 8.14 7.79 -2.58
N ALA A 188 8.37 8.42 -1.43
CA ALA A 188 8.06 7.82 -0.14
C ALA A 188 6.56 7.59 0.03
N LEU A 189 5.73 8.58 -0.31
CA LEU A 189 4.28 8.47 -0.25
C LEU A 189 3.75 7.37 -1.19
N LEU A 190 4.27 7.30 -2.42
CA LEU A 190 3.92 6.26 -3.37
C LEU A 190 4.29 4.87 -2.85
N LEU A 191 5.47 4.69 -2.27
CA LEU A 191 5.89 3.40 -1.71
C LEU A 191 4.97 2.96 -0.57
N ARG A 192 4.64 3.84 0.36
CA ARG A 192 3.68 3.56 1.45
C ARG A 192 2.30 3.18 0.91
N MET A 193 1.83 3.90 -0.11
CA MET A 193 0.57 3.59 -0.77
C MET A 193 0.59 2.19 -1.41
N ILE A 194 1.67 1.83 -2.09
CA ILE A 194 1.83 0.49 -2.69
C ILE A 194 1.84 -0.58 -1.60
N ASP A 195 2.61 -0.39 -0.54
CA ASP A 195 2.67 -1.32 0.58
C ASP A 195 1.26 -1.54 1.17
N ARG A 196 0.58 -0.48 1.57
CA ARG A 196 -0.78 -0.58 2.15
C ARG A 196 -1.83 -1.14 1.19
N SER A 197 -1.69 -0.91 -0.10
CA SER A 197 -2.62 -1.44 -1.10
C SER A 197 -2.35 -2.92 -1.45
N THR A 198 -1.15 -3.44 -1.21
CA THR A 198 -0.78 -4.81 -1.58
C THR A 198 -0.65 -5.78 -0.39
N TRP A 199 -0.29 -5.30 0.80
CA TRP A 199 -0.13 -6.10 2.01
C TRP A 199 -1.32 -7.00 2.37
N PRO A 200 -2.58 -6.60 2.16
CA PRO A 200 -3.71 -7.49 2.42
C PRO A 200 -3.68 -8.81 1.65
N MET A 201 -2.89 -8.90 0.57
CA MET A 201 -2.86 -10.07 -0.33
C MET A 201 -1.73 -11.05 -0.03
N PHE A 202 -0.85 -10.78 0.91
CA PHE A 202 0.23 -11.69 1.31
C PHE A 202 0.69 -11.44 2.74
N ARG A 203 1.31 -12.46 3.32
CA ARG A 203 1.93 -12.33 4.64
C ARG A 203 3.11 -11.36 4.57
N HIS A 204 3.12 -10.37 5.42
CA HIS A 204 4.13 -9.32 5.48
C HIS A 204 4.54 -9.00 6.92
N GLU A 205 5.54 -8.16 7.08
CA GLU A 205 5.95 -7.66 8.38
C GLU A 205 5.59 -6.18 8.51
N GLU A 206 4.89 -5.82 9.58
CA GLU A 206 4.61 -4.43 9.93
C GLU A 206 5.44 -4.01 11.15
N PRO A 207 5.85 -2.74 11.24
CA PRO A 207 6.35 -2.18 12.49
C PRO A 207 5.35 -2.42 13.62
N TYR A 208 5.84 -2.74 14.80
CA TYR A 208 4.95 -3.01 15.96
C TYR A 208 4.08 -1.78 16.31
N TYR A 209 4.63 -0.59 16.10
CA TYR A 209 3.93 0.68 16.14
C TYR A 209 4.09 1.35 14.78
N PRO A 210 3.18 1.11 13.84
CA PRO A 210 3.21 1.81 12.56
C PRO A 210 2.97 3.31 12.81
N GLU A 211 3.87 4.14 12.31
CA GLU A 211 3.77 5.60 12.43
C GLU A 211 2.99 6.23 11.25
N TYR A 212 2.37 5.41 10.41
CA TYR A 212 1.59 5.83 9.24
C TYR A 212 0.42 4.86 8.95
#